data_38943e28bf2d8d02f7a6b4177720ab71
#
_entry.id   38943e28bf2d8d02f7a6b4177720ab71
#
_cell.length_a   1.000
_cell.length_b   1.000
_cell.length_c   1.000
_cell.angle_alpha   90.00
_cell.angle_beta   90.00
_cell.angle_gamma   90.00
#
_symmetry.space_group_name_H-M   'P 1'
#
loop_
_entity.id
_entity.type
_entity.pdbx_description
1 polymer ?
#
loop_
_entity_poly.entity_id
_entity_poly.type
_entity_poly.pdbx_seq_one_letter_code
_entity_poly.pdbx_strand_id
1 'polypeptide(L)'
;MPLEIAFATKKLRHLCESEEAARSSLGSGVAEKLKARLADLRAASCVKDLVAGRPRHLAGRRPTSLGINLSDGWRFVICANHNDVPQLKSGAVDWARVNRVKVVDIDKDHA
;
A
#
# COMPACT_ATOMS: atom_id res chain seq x y z
N MET A 1 17.69 -3.87 2.70
CA MET A 1 17.15 -2.75 3.50
C MET A 1 15.64 -2.78 3.41
N PRO A 2 14.90 -2.60 4.52
CA PRO A 2 13.45 -2.58 4.44
C PRO A 2 12.94 -1.36 3.67
N LEU A 3 11.72 -1.47 3.18
CA LEU A 3 11.05 -0.37 2.49
C LEU A 3 10.87 0.84 3.40
N GLU A 4 11.09 2.01 2.86
CA GLU A 4 10.72 3.26 3.54
C GLU A 4 9.25 3.56 3.24
N ILE A 5 8.47 3.83 4.28
CA ILE A 5 7.03 4.06 4.19
C ILE A 5 6.70 5.47 4.64
N ALA A 6 6.08 6.25 3.76
CA ALA A 6 5.54 7.55 4.07
C ALA A 6 4.01 7.50 3.98
N PHE A 7 3.35 8.57 4.42
CA PHE A 7 1.88 8.67 4.41
C PHE A 7 1.48 9.99 3.78
N ALA A 8 0.50 9.95 2.91
CA ALA A 8 0.02 11.15 2.23
C ALA A 8 -0.65 12.15 3.18
N THR A 9 -1.29 11.65 4.25
CA THR A 9 -1.98 12.49 5.23
C THR A 9 -1.73 12.00 6.65
N LYS A 10 -1.92 12.89 7.63
CA LYS A 10 -1.85 12.52 9.05
C LYS A 10 -2.92 11.52 9.43
N LYS A 11 -4.10 11.62 8.81
CA LYS A 11 -5.20 10.66 9.05
C LYS A 11 -4.80 9.25 8.64
N LEU A 12 -4.20 9.09 7.47
CA LEU A 12 -3.73 7.79 6.99
C LEU A 12 -2.65 7.21 7.92
N ARG A 13 -1.70 8.04 8.34
CA ARG A 13 -0.69 7.63 9.30
C ARG A 13 -1.33 7.14 10.59
N HIS A 14 -2.29 7.88 11.12
CA HIS A 14 -2.96 7.52 12.36
C HIS A 14 -3.70 6.18 12.24
N LEU A 15 -4.42 5.95 11.13
CA LEU A 15 -5.09 4.68 10.89
C LEU A 15 -4.11 3.51 10.83
N CYS A 16 -2.92 3.73 10.26
CA CYS A 16 -1.92 2.67 10.12
C CYS A 16 -1.13 2.43 11.42
N GLU A 17 -0.97 3.44 12.27
CA GLU A 17 -0.15 3.34 13.48
C GLU A 17 -0.96 3.05 14.74
N SER A 18 -2.28 3.24 14.73
CA SER A 18 -3.16 3.01 15.87
C SER A 18 -4.17 1.92 15.57
N GLU A 19 -4.05 0.78 16.26
CA GLU A 19 -5.01 -0.32 16.11
C GLU A 19 -6.42 0.11 16.50
N GLU A 20 -6.54 0.93 17.55
CA GLU A 20 -7.82 1.43 18.00
C GLU A 20 -8.50 2.31 16.95
N ALA A 21 -7.75 3.23 16.34
CA ALA A 21 -8.27 4.09 15.28
C ALA A 21 -8.72 3.25 14.07
N ALA A 22 -7.93 2.26 13.69
CA ALA A 22 -8.26 1.38 12.57
C ALA A 22 -9.55 0.57 12.85
N ARG A 23 -9.67 0.01 14.04
CA ARG A 23 -10.87 -0.75 14.44
C ARG A 23 -12.12 0.12 14.44
N SER A 24 -12.00 1.33 14.98
CA SER A 24 -13.12 2.28 15.05
C SER A 24 -13.60 2.73 13.66
N SER A 25 -12.67 2.94 12.74
CA SER A 25 -12.97 3.48 11.41
C SER A 25 -13.29 2.39 10.38
N LEU A 26 -12.64 1.23 10.47
CA LEU A 26 -12.67 0.20 9.43
C LEU A 26 -13.32 -1.11 9.89
N GLY A 27 -13.48 -1.30 11.19
CA GLY A 27 -13.92 -2.56 11.77
C GLY A 27 -12.73 -3.49 12.07
N SER A 28 -12.94 -4.44 12.97
CA SER A 28 -11.85 -5.31 13.46
C SER A 28 -11.24 -6.20 12.38
N GLY A 29 -12.06 -6.76 11.49
CA GLY A 29 -11.56 -7.64 10.41
C GLY A 29 -10.66 -6.90 9.42
N VAL A 30 -11.09 -5.72 8.99
CA VAL A 30 -10.31 -4.89 8.07
C VAL A 30 -9.05 -4.36 8.76
N ALA A 31 -9.18 -3.94 10.02
CA ALA A 31 -8.03 -3.45 10.80
C ALA A 31 -6.94 -4.52 10.97
N GLU A 32 -7.32 -5.77 11.21
CA GLU A 32 -6.37 -6.88 11.30
C GLU A 32 -5.66 -7.13 9.97
N LYS A 33 -6.38 -7.08 8.86
CA LYS A 33 -5.78 -7.22 7.52
C LYS A 33 -4.83 -6.08 7.21
N LEU A 34 -5.20 -4.86 7.57
CA LEU A 34 -4.34 -3.69 7.41
C LEU A 34 -3.04 -3.87 8.18
N LYS A 35 -3.12 -4.32 9.43
CA LYS A 35 -1.94 -4.59 10.26
C LYS A 35 -1.04 -5.63 9.60
N ALA A 36 -1.62 -6.72 9.09
CA ALA A 36 -0.87 -7.78 8.42
C ALA A 36 -0.18 -7.27 7.16
N ARG A 37 -0.88 -6.51 6.31
CA ARG A 37 -0.31 -5.96 5.07
C ARG A 37 0.79 -4.95 5.36
N LEU A 38 0.65 -4.13 6.39
CA LEU A 38 1.69 -3.20 6.81
C LEU A 38 2.93 -3.93 7.31
N ALA A 39 2.75 -5.04 8.06
CA ALA A 39 3.88 -5.87 8.51
C ALA A 39 4.62 -6.47 7.32
N ASP A 40 3.90 -6.97 6.31
CA ASP A 40 4.49 -7.49 5.08
C ASP A 40 5.30 -6.39 4.37
N LEU A 41 4.75 -5.19 4.29
CA LEU A 41 5.39 -4.05 3.64
C LEU A 41 6.68 -3.65 4.38
N ARG A 42 6.65 -3.62 5.70
CA ARG A 42 7.82 -3.29 6.52
C ARG A 42 8.92 -4.34 6.42
N ALA A 43 8.56 -5.59 6.21
CA ALA A 43 9.52 -6.70 6.10
C ALA A 43 10.12 -6.82 4.70
N ALA A 44 9.46 -6.28 3.69
CA ALA A 44 9.91 -6.39 2.31
C ALA A 44 11.11 -5.48 2.02
N SER A 45 11.97 -5.88 1.09
CA SER A 45 13.07 -5.05 0.59
C SER A 45 12.65 -4.21 -0.61
N CYS A 46 11.65 -4.67 -1.36
CA CYS A 46 11.08 -3.95 -2.49
C CYS A 46 9.61 -4.35 -2.66
N VAL A 47 8.88 -3.59 -3.45
CA VAL A 47 7.45 -3.83 -3.65
C VAL A 47 7.17 -5.17 -4.33
N LYS A 48 8.05 -5.60 -5.23
CA LYS A 48 7.88 -6.88 -5.92
C LYS A 48 7.86 -8.08 -4.98
N ASP A 49 8.43 -7.96 -3.77
CA ASP A 49 8.42 -9.01 -2.76
C ASP A 49 7.03 -9.24 -2.14
N LEU A 50 6.12 -8.30 -2.31
CA LEU A 50 4.77 -8.41 -1.75
C LEU A 50 3.93 -9.41 -2.56
N VAL A 51 3.29 -10.35 -1.87
CA VAL A 51 2.44 -11.37 -2.48
C VAL A 51 1.04 -11.33 -1.90
N ALA A 52 0.94 -11.31 -0.57
CA ALA A 52 -0.35 -11.30 0.12
C ALA A 52 -1.13 -10.01 -0.19
N GLY A 53 -2.45 -10.14 -0.32
CA GLY A 53 -3.30 -9.02 -0.69
C GLY A 53 -3.37 -8.76 -2.19
N ARG A 54 -2.67 -9.56 -2.99
CA ARG A 54 -2.67 -9.47 -4.47
C ARG A 54 -2.40 -8.05 -4.97
N PRO A 55 -1.18 -7.51 -4.77
CA PRO A 55 -0.84 -6.18 -5.27
C PRO A 55 -1.12 -6.09 -6.78
N ARG A 56 -1.84 -5.06 -7.19
CA ARG A 56 -2.24 -4.88 -8.59
C ARG A 56 -2.43 -3.42 -8.95
N HIS A 57 -2.33 -3.12 -10.24
CA HIS A 57 -2.70 -1.82 -10.75
C HIS A 57 -4.19 -1.61 -10.62
N LEU A 58 -4.59 -0.37 -10.34
CA LEU A 58 -5.99 0.00 -10.19
C LEU A 58 -6.42 0.87 -11.37
N ALA A 59 -7.56 0.54 -11.97
CA ALA A 59 -8.14 1.35 -13.04
C ALA A 59 -8.42 2.77 -12.51
N GLY A 60 -8.08 3.78 -13.32
CA GLY A 60 -8.28 5.18 -12.96
C GLY A 60 -7.22 5.75 -12.01
N ARG A 61 -6.27 4.95 -11.56
CA ARG A 61 -5.16 5.40 -10.73
C ARG A 61 -3.88 5.54 -11.57
N ARG A 62 -2.91 6.28 -11.04
CA ARG A 62 -1.62 6.46 -11.71
C ARG A 62 -0.90 5.11 -11.87
N PRO A 63 -0.12 4.92 -12.95
CA PRO A 63 0.68 3.69 -13.11
C PRO A 63 1.65 3.42 -11.97
N THR A 64 2.02 4.44 -11.20
CA THR A 64 2.92 4.32 -10.04
C THR A 64 2.20 3.85 -8.77
N SER A 65 0.89 3.60 -8.84
CA SER A 65 0.07 3.16 -7.71
C SER A 65 -0.27 1.68 -7.81
N LEU A 66 -0.37 1.03 -6.65
CA LEU A 66 -0.84 -0.36 -6.52
C LEU A 66 -1.90 -0.45 -5.43
N GLY A 67 -2.91 -1.26 -5.66
CA GLY A 67 -3.89 -1.62 -4.64
C GLY A 67 -3.55 -2.97 -4.03
N ILE A 68 -3.69 -3.07 -2.72
CA ILE A 68 -3.48 -4.30 -1.95
C ILE A 68 -4.78 -4.61 -1.24
N ASN A 69 -5.32 -5.81 -1.47
CA ASN A 69 -6.61 -6.19 -0.88
C ASN A 69 -6.51 -6.33 0.64
N LEU A 70 -7.51 -5.78 1.31
CA LEU A 70 -7.83 -6.05 2.69
C LEU A 70 -9.05 -6.99 2.71
N SER A 71 -9.86 -7.01 3.77
CA SER A 71 -11.09 -7.79 3.79
C SER A 71 -12.30 -6.93 3.44
N ASP A 72 -13.42 -7.57 3.13
CA ASP A 72 -14.73 -6.93 2.91
C ASP A 72 -14.73 -5.86 1.81
N GLY A 73 -13.93 -6.06 0.76
CA GLY A 73 -13.87 -5.12 -0.35
C GLY A 73 -13.01 -3.89 -0.10
N TRP A 74 -12.43 -3.77 1.08
CA TRP A 74 -11.49 -2.69 1.38
C TRP A 74 -10.14 -2.94 0.73
N ARG A 75 -9.45 -1.88 0.39
CA ARG A 75 -8.11 -1.96 -0.19
C ARG A 75 -7.21 -0.86 0.37
N PHE A 76 -5.94 -1.15 0.34
CA PHE A 76 -4.85 -0.31 0.79
C PHE A 76 -4.07 0.11 -0.44
N VAL A 77 -3.98 1.41 -0.69
CA VAL A 77 -3.35 1.93 -1.91
C VAL A 77 -2.02 2.57 -1.58
N ILE A 78 -0.98 2.11 -2.26
CA ILE A 78 0.37 2.66 -2.13
C ILE A 78 0.85 3.17 -3.49
N CYS A 79 1.82 4.08 -3.48
CA CYS A 79 2.50 4.50 -4.71
C CYS A 79 4.01 4.50 -4.51
N ALA A 80 4.74 4.40 -5.62
CA ALA A 80 6.18 4.56 -5.61
C ALA A 80 6.51 6.00 -5.18
N ASN A 81 7.42 6.16 -4.22
CA ASN A 81 7.77 7.46 -3.63
C ASN A 81 9.23 7.81 -3.87
N HIS A 82 9.62 7.80 -5.12
CA HIS A 82 10.95 8.19 -5.58
C HIS A 82 10.88 9.50 -6.35
N ASN A 83 11.90 10.32 -6.28
CA ASN A 83 12.01 11.49 -7.15
C ASN A 83 12.09 11.06 -8.61
N ASP A 84 12.78 9.96 -8.85
CA ASP A 84 12.97 9.37 -10.18
C ASP A 84 12.53 7.90 -10.07
N VAL A 85 11.27 7.64 -10.41
CA VAL A 85 10.70 6.30 -10.27
C VAL A 85 11.43 5.31 -11.17
N PRO A 86 11.96 4.19 -10.62
CA PRO A 86 12.64 3.18 -11.44
C PRO A 86 11.71 2.63 -12.52
N GLN A 87 12.21 2.54 -13.74
CA GLN A 87 11.42 2.07 -14.88
C GLN A 87 12.11 0.92 -15.61
N LEU A 88 11.31 0.03 -16.15
CA LEU A 88 11.74 -0.98 -17.11
C LEU A 88 11.95 -0.32 -18.48
N LYS A 89 12.57 -1.04 -19.42
CA LYS A 89 12.75 -0.56 -20.80
C LYS A 89 11.43 -0.21 -21.47
N SER A 90 10.36 -0.87 -21.09
CA SER A 90 9.01 -0.61 -21.63
C SER A 90 8.40 0.70 -21.12
N GLY A 91 9.01 1.36 -20.12
CA GLY A 91 8.44 2.52 -19.45
C GLY A 91 7.56 2.19 -18.24
N ALA A 92 7.26 0.91 -18.04
CA ALA A 92 6.51 0.48 -16.85
C ALA A 92 7.37 0.61 -15.59
N VAL A 93 6.70 0.77 -14.44
CA VAL A 93 7.42 0.85 -13.16
C VAL A 93 8.15 -0.46 -12.87
N ASP A 94 9.40 -0.34 -12.48
CA ASP A 94 10.21 -1.50 -12.05
C ASP A 94 10.03 -1.71 -10.54
N TRP A 95 9.00 -2.43 -10.17
CA TRP A 95 8.65 -2.65 -8.77
C TRP A 95 9.71 -3.41 -7.99
N ALA A 96 10.62 -4.13 -8.67
CA ALA A 96 11.75 -4.79 -8.03
C ALA A 96 12.77 -3.79 -7.47
N ARG A 97 12.80 -2.57 -8.01
CA ARG A 97 13.70 -1.50 -7.54
C ARG A 97 12.99 -0.42 -6.74
N VAL A 98 11.68 -0.54 -6.52
CA VAL A 98 10.95 0.42 -5.69
C VAL A 98 11.12 0.02 -4.22
N ASN A 99 11.84 0.85 -3.47
CA ASN A 99 12.10 0.66 -2.05
C ASN A 99 11.59 1.82 -1.17
N ARG A 100 10.86 2.76 -1.78
CA ARG A 100 10.21 3.86 -1.07
C ARG A 100 8.77 3.95 -1.56
N VAL A 101 7.84 3.91 -0.62
CA VAL A 101 6.42 3.96 -0.93
C VAL A 101 5.71 4.99 -0.06
N LYS A 102 4.58 5.47 -0.55
CA LYS A 102 3.70 6.34 0.19
C LYS A 102 2.32 5.70 0.24
N VAL A 103 1.73 5.62 1.41
CA VAL A 103 0.34 5.23 1.58
C VAL A 103 -0.52 6.40 1.17
N VAL A 104 -1.33 6.23 0.13
CA VAL A 104 -2.12 7.32 -0.45
C VAL A 104 -3.60 7.19 -0.18
N ASP A 105 -4.07 5.99 0.11
CA ASP A 105 -5.50 5.79 0.36
C ASP A 105 -5.76 4.45 1.07
N ILE A 106 -6.87 4.40 1.78
CA ILE A 106 -7.49 3.18 2.28
C ILE A 106 -8.97 3.34 1.93
N ASP A 107 -9.44 2.64 0.91
CA ASP A 107 -10.80 2.82 0.42
C ASP A 107 -11.49 1.49 0.19
N LYS A 108 -12.78 1.56 -0.12
CA LYS A 108 -13.57 0.39 -0.43
C LYS A 108 -13.76 0.30 -1.94
N ASP A 109 -13.54 -0.90 -2.48
CA ASP A 109 -13.77 -1.16 -3.89
C ASP A 109 -15.29 -1.24 -4.13
N HIS A 110 -15.79 -0.41 -5.04
CA HIS A 110 -17.21 -0.35 -5.38
C HIS A 110 -17.55 -1.09 -6.67
N ALA A 111 -16.59 -1.83 -7.20
CA ALA A 111 -16.81 -2.59 -8.44
C ALA A 111 -17.87 -3.66 -8.28
#